data_9bd1b7116f20c30de819b733bd4767cf
#
_entry.id   9bd1b7116f20c30de819b733bd4767cf
#
_cell.length_a   1.000
_cell.length_b   1.000
_cell.length_c   1.000
_cell.angle_alpha   90.00
_cell.angle_beta   90.00
_cell.angle_gamma   90.00
#
_symmetry.space_group_name_H-M   'P 1'
#
loop_
_entity.id
_entity.type
_entity.pdbx_description
1 polymer ?
#
loop_
_entity_poly.entity_id
_entity_poly.type
_entity_poly.pdbx_seq_one_letter_code
_entity_poly.pdbx_strand_id
1 'polypeptide(L)'
;MELVHSDKVLTQDDKEFIFNNYKGDGIGATGAFFTPEFLAWDFILDAGCTGQCIELCAGIGRLSYYQYLRNKPTHITCVELNTEYVMIGKRVLPEAEWIVGDALQYSPDRFYDVAYGNPPFGKINTSEAYTGRYTGSEFEYKVIEHASTFSSYGAWIVPQGSAGFKYSGHRYYDATVQTAKYQKFVNDTAYTFQPGVGIDTSNYKDEWNGTKVICESVSIDYDGTNL
;
A
#
# COMPACT_ATOMS: atom_id res chain seq x y z
N MET A 1 -20.01 -13.43 -5.89
CA MET A 1 -19.87 -12.69 -7.15
C MET A 1 -19.49 -13.66 -8.27
N GLU A 2 -20.39 -13.89 -9.22
CA GLU A 2 -20.19 -14.87 -10.31
C GLU A 2 -18.97 -14.54 -11.21
N LEU A 3 -18.70 -13.25 -11.46
CA LEU A 3 -17.58 -12.81 -12.31
C LEU A 3 -16.21 -13.29 -11.80
N VAL A 4 -16.01 -13.34 -10.49
CA VAL A 4 -14.74 -13.76 -9.88
C VAL A 4 -14.45 -15.24 -10.15
N HIS A 5 -15.49 -16.07 -10.23
CA HIS A 5 -15.38 -17.53 -10.41
C HIS A 5 -15.67 -18.00 -11.84
N SER A 6 -15.99 -17.07 -12.77
CA SER A 6 -16.27 -17.43 -14.16
C SER A 6 -14.99 -17.60 -14.97
N ASP A 7 -15.03 -18.39 -16.04
CA ASP A 7 -13.91 -18.52 -17.00
C ASP A 7 -13.88 -17.39 -18.04
N LYS A 8 -14.78 -16.40 -17.92
CA LYS A 8 -14.86 -15.26 -18.83
C LYS A 8 -13.59 -14.42 -18.75
N VAL A 9 -13.05 -14.03 -19.90
CA VAL A 9 -12.02 -12.97 -19.94
C VAL A 9 -12.68 -11.66 -19.49
N LEU A 10 -12.13 -11.04 -18.44
CA LEU A 10 -12.70 -9.83 -17.86
C LEU A 10 -12.40 -8.62 -18.74
N THR A 11 -13.43 -7.85 -19.06
CA THR A 11 -13.30 -6.52 -19.65
C THR A 11 -12.84 -5.52 -18.57
N GLN A 12 -12.48 -4.31 -18.97
CA GLN A 12 -12.16 -3.24 -18.02
C GLN A 12 -13.33 -2.97 -17.07
N ASP A 13 -14.55 -2.85 -17.60
CA ASP A 13 -15.77 -2.63 -16.80
C ASP A 13 -16.00 -3.77 -15.80
N ASP A 14 -15.75 -5.04 -16.19
CA ASP A 14 -15.85 -6.18 -15.28
C ASP A 14 -14.84 -6.07 -14.11
N LYS A 15 -13.61 -5.64 -14.40
CA LYS A 15 -12.55 -5.46 -13.38
C LYS A 15 -12.91 -4.34 -12.42
N GLU A 16 -13.35 -3.20 -12.92
CA GLU A 16 -13.82 -2.07 -12.12
C GLU A 16 -15.04 -2.46 -11.28
N PHE A 17 -15.97 -3.22 -11.85
CA PHE A 17 -17.10 -3.77 -11.10
C PHE A 17 -16.64 -4.66 -9.95
N ILE A 18 -15.65 -5.55 -10.16
CA ILE A 18 -15.08 -6.39 -9.09
C ILE A 18 -14.47 -5.50 -7.99
N PHE A 19 -13.64 -4.54 -8.34
CA PHE A 19 -13.02 -3.64 -7.36
C PHE A 19 -14.03 -2.88 -6.51
N ASN A 20 -15.17 -2.46 -7.09
CA ASN A 20 -16.14 -1.64 -6.40
C ASN A 20 -17.16 -2.45 -5.59
N ASN A 21 -17.35 -3.73 -5.91
CA ASN A 21 -18.39 -4.56 -5.31
C ASN A 21 -17.86 -5.73 -4.48
N TYR A 22 -16.60 -6.13 -4.63
CA TYR A 22 -16.02 -7.17 -3.80
C TYR A 22 -15.72 -6.62 -2.41
N LYS A 23 -16.33 -7.22 -1.39
CA LYS A 23 -16.21 -6.73 0.00
C LYS A 23 -15.24 -7.54 0.84
N GLY A 24 -14.81 -8.71 0.38
CA GLY A 24 -13.98 -9.61 1.19
C GLY A 24 -14.64 -10.08 2.48
N ASP A 25 -14.20 -11.20 3.02
CA ASP A 25 -14.65 -11.66 4.32
C ASP A 25 -13.77 -11.09 5.44
N GLY A 26 -14.40 -10.51 6.48
CA GLY A 26 -13.69 -10.01 7.66
C GLY A 26 -12.88 -8.72 7.47
N ILE A 27 -13.14 -7.95 6.42
CA ILE A 27 -12.53 -6.61 6.23
C ILE A 27 -12.77 -5.75 7.47
N GLY A 28 -11.69 -5.10 7.92
CA GLY A 28 -11.71 -4.23 9.11
C GLY A 28 -11.43 -4.96 10.42
N ALA A 29 -11.68 -6.24 10.54
CA ALA A 29 -11.34 -7.01 11.75
C ALA A 29 -9.81 -7.14 11.94
N THR A 30 -9.06 -7.05 10.84
CA THR A 30 -7.59 -7.13 10.79
C THR A 30 -6.92 -5.78 10.52
N GLY A 31 -7.66 -4.66 10.52
CA GLY A 31 -7.13 -3.34 10.13
C GLY A 31 -6.86 -3.19 8.63
N ALA A 32 -7.26 -4.17 7.82
CA ALA A 32 -7.10 -4.13 6.36
C ALA A 32 -8.36 -3.54 5.70
N PHE A 33 -8.18 -2.64 4.76
CA PHE A 33 -9.25 -2.00 3.99
C PHE A 33 -8.84 -1.86 2.53
N PHE A 34 -9.75 -2.17 1.62
CA PHE A 34 -9.50 -1.92 0.20
C PHE A 34 -9.49 -0.41 -0.09
N THR A 35 -8.46 0.03 -0.79
CA THR A 35 -8.30 1.43 -1.16
C THR A 35 -9.44 1.89 -2.06
N PRO A 36 -10.06 3.06 -1.81
CA PRO A 36 -11.04 3.66 -2.69
C PRO A 36 -10.51 3.86 -4.11
N GLU A 37 -11.41 3.82 -5.09
CA GLU A 37 -11.04 3.89 -6.51
C GLU A 37 -10.27 5.16 -6.86
N PHE A 38 -10.84 6.31 -6.55
CA PHE A 38 -10.22 7.59 -6.91
C PHE A 38 -8.97 7.88 -6.09
N LEU A 39 -8.92 7.44 -4.83
CA LEU A 39 -7.67 7.50 -4.06
C LEU A 39 -6.58 6.63 -4.69
N ALA A 40 -6.91 5.42 -5.11
CA ALA A 40 -5.96 4.53 -5.77
C ALA A 40 -5.42 5.15 -7.07
N TRP A 41 -6.29 5.77 -7.87
CA TRP A 41 -5.91 6.47 -9.09
C TRP A 41 -4.94 7.63 -8.83
N ASP A 42 -5.21 8.46 -7.81
CA ASP A 42 -4.36 9.61 -7.47
C ASP A 42 -3.07 9.17 -6.79
N PHE A 43 -3.12 8.15 -5.93
CA PHE A 43 -1.94 7.59 -5.25
C PHE A 43 -0.84 7.16 -6.23
N ILE A 44 -1.21 6.72 -7.43
CA ILE A 44 -0.24 6.34 -8.47
C ILE A 44 0.60 7.55 -8.97
N LEU A 45 0.25 8.78 -8.62
CA LEU A 45 1.14 9.93 -8.83
C LEU A 45 2.39 9.86 -7.95
N ASP A 46 2.25 9.37 -6.70
CA ASP A 46 3.37 9.17 -5.77
C ASP A 46 4.11 7.85 -6.03
N ALA A 47 3.36 6.79 -6.37
CA ALA A 47 3.90 5.44 -6.60
C ALA A 47 4.30 5.18 -8.06
N GLY A 48 4.26 6.19 -8.93
CA GLY A 48 4.46 6.02 -10.37
C GLY A 48 5.80 5.40 -10.74
N CYS A 49 5.77 4.28 -11.47
CA CYS A 49 6.93 3.54 -11.90
C CYS A 49 6.75 2.99 -13.31
N THR A 50 7.77 3.14 -14.15
CA THR A 50 7.85 2.51 -15.47
C THR A 50 8.79 1.31 -15.51
N GLY A 51 9.59 1.11 -14.46
CA GLY A 51 10.52 0.01 -14.26
C GLY A 51 9.89 -1.18 -13.53
N GLN A 52 10.61 -1.73 -12.56
CA GLN A 52 10.17 -2.84 -11.73
C GLN A 52 9.53 -2.31 -10.44
N CYS A 53 8.33 -2.74 -10.15
CA CYS A 53 7.64 -2.31 -8.94
C CYS A 53 7.00 -3.48 -8.19
N ILE A 54 6.77 -3.25 -6.88
CA ILE A 54 6.17 -4.24 -6.00
C ILE A 54 5.09 -3.62 -5.13
N GLU A 55 3.93 -4.26 -5.08
CA GLU A 55 2.87 -3.94 -4.12
C GLU A 55 2.92 -4.95 -2.97
N LEU A 56 3.11 -4.46 -1.75
CA LEU A 56 3.02 -5.26 -0.54
C LEU A 56 1.65 -5.10 0.11
N CYS A 57 1.06 -6.20 0.59
CA CYS A 57 -0.31 -6.28 1.08
C CYS A 57 -1.31 -5.87 -0.02
N ALA A 58 -1.16 -6.48 -1.19
CA ALA A 58 -1.80 -6.05 -2.44
C ALA A 58 -3.33 -6.18 -2.44
N GLY A 59 -3.93 -6.91 -1.49
CA GLY A 59 -5.35 -7.20 -1.52
C GLY A 59 -5.75 -7.86 -2.84
N ILE A 60 -6.73 -7.30 -3.52
CA ILE A 60 -7.14 -7.75 -4.86
C ILE A 60 -6.44 -6.98 -6.00
N GLY A 61 -5.42 -6.14 -5.69
CA GLY A 61 -4.53 -5.49 -6.66
C GLY A 61 -5.03 -4.19 -7.26
N ARG A 62 -5.85 -3.42 -6.57
CA ARG A 62 -6.37 -2.16 -7.11
C ARG A 62 -5.27 -1.15 -7.42
N LEU A 63 -4.28 -0.96 -6.53
CA LEU A 63 -3.18 -0.03 -6.77
C LEU A 63 -2.33 -0.49 -7.96
N SER A 64 -1.96 -1.77 -8.01
CA SER A 64 -1.21 -2.33 -9.14
C SER A 64 -1.96 -2.29 -10.46
N TYR A 65 -3.29 -2.43 -10.45
CA TYR A 65 -4.11 -2.27 -11.65
C TYR A 65 -4.01 -0.85 -12.22
N TYR A 66 -4.13 0.18 -11.38
CA TYR A 66 -3.98 1.57 -11.84
C TYR A 66 -2.52 1.91 -12.19
N GLN A 67 -1.54 1.31 -11.51
CA GLN A 67 -0.15 1.39 -11.89
C GLN A 67 0.08 0.86 -13.30
N TYR A 68 -0.48 -0.32 -13.62
CA TYR A 68 -0.40 -0.91 -14.94
C TYR A 68 -1.07 -0.05 -16.02
N LEU A 69 -2.28 0.44 -15.76
CA LEU A 69 -3.02 1.27 -16.72
C LEU A 69 -2.30 2.57 -17.04
N ARG A 70 -1.75 3.23 -16.02
CA ARG A 70 -1.20 4.58 -16.13
C ARG A 70 0.25 4.62 -16.58
N ASN A 71 1.09 3.77 -16.02
CA ASN A 71 2.55 3.86 -16.16
C ASN A 71 3.15 2.70 -16.97
N LYS A 72 2.43 1.60 -17.14
CA LYS A 72 2.86 0.41 -17.89
C LYS A 72 4.27 -0.04 -17.46
N PRO A 73 4.50 -0.38 -16.20
CA PRO A 73 5.80 -0.80 -15.71
C PRO A 73 6.29 -2.06 -16.43
N THR A 74 7.60 -2.24 -16.46
CA THR A 74 8.20 -3.43 -17.09
C THR A 74 7.93 -4.71 -16.30
N HIS A 75 7.70 -4.57 -14.98
CA HIS A 75 7.33 -5.68 -14.10
C HIS A 75 6.54 -5.20 -12.89
N ILE A 76 5.53 -5.96 -12.50
CA ILE A 76 4.77 -5.76 -11.27
C ILE A 76 4.76 -7.06 -10.48
N THR A 77 5.19 -7.02 -9.22
CA THR A 77 4.98 -8.09 -8.25
C THR A 77 3.93 -7.67 -7.24
N CYS A 78 2.96 -8.53 -6.95
CA CYS A 78 1.94 -8.34 -5.93
C CYS A 78 2.08 -9.42 -4.86
N VAL A 79 2.36 -9.02 -3.61
CA VAL A 79 2.46 -9.93 -2.45
C VAL A 79 1.23 -9.76 -1.57
N GLU A 80 0.50 -10.84 -1.36
CA GLU A 80 -0.72 -10.85 -0.56
C GLU A 80 -0.83 -12.16 0.24
N LEU A 81 -1.23 -12.05 1.51
CA LEU A 81 -1.34 -13.19 2.42
C LEU A 81 -2.58 -14.04 2.13
N ASN A 82 -3.69 -13.40 1.75
CA ASN A 82 -4.97 -14.06 1.53
C ASN A 82 -5.01 -14.71 0.14
N THR A 83 -5.07 -16.02 0.11
CA THR A 83 -5.09 -16.81 -1.13
C THR A 83 -6.29 -16.46 -2.03
N GLU A 84 -7.46 -16.17 -1.45
CA GLU A 84 -8.64 -15.78 -2.23
C GLU A 84 -8.41 -14.42 -2.91
N TYR A 85 -7.80 -13.45 -2.21
CA TYR A 85 -7.48 -12.15 -2.80
C TYR A 85 -6.47 -12.30 -3.94
N VAL A 86 -5.46 -13.18 -3.79
CA VAL A 86 -4.53 -13.49 -4.87
C VAL A 86 -5.24 -14.12 -6.07
N MET A 87 -6.21 -15.03 -5.86
CA MET A 87 -6.97 -15.61 -6.97
C MET A 87 -7.76 -14.53 -7.72
N ILE A 88 -8.39 -13.61 -7.01
CA ILE A 88 -9.10 -12.48 -7.63
C ILE A 88 -8.12 -11.57 -8.34
N GLY A 89 -7.00 -11.24 -7.69
CA GLY A 89 -5.94 -10.40 -8.23
C GLY A 89 -5.41 -10.92 -9.57
N LYS A 90 -5.11 -12.21 -9.66
CA LYS A 90 -4.70 -12.87 -10.93
C LYS A 90 -5.72 -12.74 -12.04
N ARG A 91 -6.99 -12.59 -11.70
CA ARG A 91 -8.04 -12.41 -12.72
C ARG A 91 -8.15 -10.96 -13.17
N VAL A 92 -8.00 -10.00 -12.25
CA VAL A 92 -8.14 -8.58 -12.60
C VAL A 92 -6.87 -8.00 -13.20
N LEU A 93 -5.71 -8.52 -12.79
CA LEU A 93 -4.40 -8.10 -13.29
C LEU A 93 -3.51 -9.34 -13.57
N PRO A 94 -3.80 -10.10 -14.65
CA PRO A 94 -3.00 -11.28 -15.03
C PRO A 94 -1.58 -10.91 -15.50
N GLU A 95 -1.33 -9.65 -15.79
CA GLU A 95 -0.02 -9.13 -16.20
C GLU A 95 0.98 -9.03 -15.05
N ALA A 96 0.50 -9.03 -13.79
CA ALA A 96 1.37 -9.01 -12.60
C ALA A 96 1.79 -10.41 -12.15
N GLU A 97 2.96 -10.50 -11.55
CA GLU A 97 3.38 -11.66 -10.79
C GLU A 97 2.71 -11.64 -9.40
N TRP A 98 1.92 -12.67 -9.10
CA TRP A 98 1.19 -12.79 -7.84
C TRP A 98 1.78 -13.84 -6.93
N ILE A 99 2.11 -13.44 -5.70
CA ILE A 99 2.72 -14.27 -4.67
C ILE A 99 1.77 -14.35 -3.47
N VAL A 100 1.42 -15.57 -3.07
CA VAL A 100 0.78 -15.82 -1.78
C VAL A 100 1.86 -15.85 -0.71
N GLY A 101 1.88 -14.85 0.18
CA GLY A 101 2.93 -14.77 1.20
C GLY A 101 2.73 -13.63 2.18
N ASP A 102 3.43 -13.73 3.29
CA ASP A 102 3.53 -12.67 4.28
C ASP A 102 4.49 -11.59 3.79
N ALA A 103 4.00 -10.35 3.69
CA ALA A 103 4.80 -9.20 3.25
C ALA A 103 6.07 -9.00 4.09
N LEU A 104 6.08 -9.38 5.37
CA LEU A 104 7.25 -9.26 6.25
C LEU A 104 8.27 -10.39 6.11
N GLN A 105 7.91 -11.47 5.41
CA GLN A 105 8.78 -12.62 5.16
C GLN A 105 9.22 -12.70 3.70
N TYR A 106 8.64 -11.86 2.85
CA TYR A 106 8.97 -11.86 1.44
C TYR A 106 10.41 -11.40 1.23
N SER A 107 11.21 -12.24 0.57
CA SER A 107 12.60 -11.96 0.23
C SER A 107 12.78 -12.23 -1.26
N PRO A 108 12.73 -11.20 -2.10
CA PRO A 108 12.86 -11.35 -3.55
C PRO A 108 14.30 -11.65 -3.98
N ASP A 109 14.44 -12.23 -5.15
CA ASP A 109 15.71 -12.41 -5.87
C ASP A 109 16.09 -11.21 -6.76
N ARG A 110 15.25 -10.16 -6.75
CA ARG A 110 15.41 -8.94 -7.54
C ARG A 110 15.25 -7.69 -6.69
N PHE A 111 15.75 -6.59 -7.21
CA PHE A 111 15.58 -5.26 -6.63
C PHE A 111 14.54 -4.47 -7.40
N TYR A 112 13.72 -3.68 -6.71
CA TYR A 112 12.62 -2.90 -7.29
C TYR A 112 12.95 -1.41 -7.28
N ASP A 113 12.50 -0.70 -8.32
CA ASP A 113 12.60 0.75 -8.37
C ASP A 113 11.66 1.40 -7.35
N VAL A 114 10.45 0.84 -7.21
CA VAL A 114 9.42 1.34 -6.28
C VAL A 114 8.71 0.21 -5.57
N ALA A 115 8.62 0.28 -4.24
CA ALA A 115 7.69 -0.49 -3.42
C ALA A 115 6.52 0.39 -2.99
N TYR A 116 5.31 -0.13 -3.01
CA TYR A 116 4.13 0.63 -2.60
C TYR A 116 3.06 -0.26 -1.97
N GLY A 117 2.07 0.38 -1.35
CA GLY A 117 0.94 -0.35 -0.80
C GLY A 117 0.07 0.46 0.15
N ASN A 118 -1.01 -0.20 0.56
CA ASN A 118 -1.89 0.21 1.64
C ASN A 118 -1.90 -0.90 2.70
N PRO A 119 -0.81 -1.04 3.48
CA PRO A 119 -0.70 -2.11 4.47
C PRO A 119 -1.77 -1.97 5.54
N PRO A 120 -2.21 -3.06 6.17
CA PRO A 120 -3.08 -3.00 7.35
C PRO A 120 -2.54 -2.06 8.43
N PHE A 121 -3.43 -1.33 9.10
CA PHE A 121 -3.05 -0.27 10.04
C PHE A 121 -2.96 -0.77 11.49
N GLY A 122 -1.96 -0.27 12.21
CA GLY A 122 -1.82 -0.42 13.65
C GLY A 122 -1.27 -1.78 14.09
N LYS A 123 -1.71 -2.24 15.25
CA LYS A 123 -1.18 -3.47 15.87
C LYS A 123 -1.80 -4.70 15.27
N ILE A 124 -1.01 -5.47 14.55
CA ILE A 124 -1.39 -6.78 14.03
C ILE A 124 -0.44 -7.81 14.64
N ASN A 125 -0.98 -8.99 14.95
CA ASN A 125 -0.14 -10.11 15.36
C ASN A 125 0.70 -10.52 14.15
N THR A 126 1.95 -10.05 14.16
CA THR A 126 2.93 -10.41 13.14
C THR A 126 3.59 -11.73 13.52
N SER A 127 3.88 -12.54 12.52
CA SER A 127 4.75 -13.70 12.72
C SER A 127 6.11 -13.24 13.29
N GLU A 128 6.80 -14.09 14.02
CA GLU A 128 8.10 -13.83 14.64
C GLU A 128 9.22 -13.50 13.62
N ALA A 129 8.91 -13.48 12.33
CA ALA A 129 9.86 -13.37 11.24
C ALA A 129 10.29 -11.93 10.89
N TYR A 130 9.69 -10.89 11.46
CA TYR A 130 10.17 -9.53 11.24
C TYR A 130 11.47 -9.29 12.00
N THR A 131 12.53 -8.96 11.26
CA THR A 131 13.90 -8.75 11.79
C THR A 131 14.43 -7.34 11.55
N GLY A 132 13.55 -6.37 11.22
CA GLY A 132 13.91 -4.99 10.97
C GLY A 132 14.34 -4.22 12.24
N ARG A 133 14.75 -2.97 12.04
CA ARG A 133 15.19 -2.06 13.12
C ARG A 133 14.02 -1.49 13.93
N TYR A 134 12.85 -1.30 13.29
CA TYR A 134 11.69 -0.76 13.98
C TYR A 134 11.18 -1.70 15.06
N THR A 135 11.22 -1.25 16.31
CA THR A 135 10.86 -2.07 17.49
C THR A 135 9.45 -1.79 18.01
N GLY A 136 8.68 -0.95 17.31
CA GLY A 136 7.28 -0.65 17.63
C GLY A 136 6.30 -1.72 17.16
N SER A 137 5.01 -1.45 17.37
CA SER A 137 3.95 -2.42 17.11
C SER A 137 3.17 -2.17 15.82
N GLU A 138 3.34 -1.02 15.21
CA GLU A 138 2.59 -0.61 14.02
C GLU A 138 3.04 -1.41 12.79
N PHE A 139 2.10 -2.16 12.21
CA PHE A 139 2.39 -3.09 11.12
C PHE A 139 2.82 -2.34 9.84
N GLU A 140 2.16 -1.22 9.54
CA GLU A 140 2.51 -0.38 8.41
C GLU A 140 3.99 0.01 8.41
N TYR A 141 4.57 0.37 9.56
CA TYR A 141 5.98 0.73 9.65
C TYR A 141 6.93 -0.45 9.42
N LYS A 142 6.53 -1.65 9.87
CA LYS A 142 7.32 -2.86 9.62
C LYS A 142 7.38 -3.20 8.14
N VAL A 143 6.23 -3.10 7.44
CA VAL A 143 6.15 -3.34 5.98
C VAL A 143 7.00 -2.31 5.24
N ILE A 144 6.86 -1.03 5.59
CA ILE A 144 7.61 0.07 4.97
C ILE A 144 9.12 -0.10 5.14
N GLU A 145 9.57 -0.41 6.36
CA GLU A 145 10.99 -0.65 6.58
C GLU A 145 11.47 -1.92 5.87
N HIS A 146 10.69 -3.01 5.88
CA HIS A 146 11.07 -4.23 5.21
C HIS A 146 11.28 -4.01 3.70
N ALA A 147 10.44 -3.19 3.07
CA ALA A 147 10.56 -2.82 1.66
C ALA A 147 11.90 -2.15 1.32
N SER A 148 12.52 -1.44 2.27
CA SER A 148 13.84 -0.80 2.06
C SER A 148 14.97 -1.79 1.79
N THR A 149 14.77 -3.07 2.10
CA THR A 149 15.80 -4.09 1.85
C THR A 149 15.87 -4.54 0.38
N PHE A 150 14.88 -4.18 -0.43
CA PHE A 150 14.79 -4.61 -1.83
C PHE A 150 14.16 -3.56 -2.78
N SER A 151 14.07 -2.31 -2.35
CA SER A 151 13.60 -1.21 -3.21
C SER A 151 14.30 0.11 -2.92
N SER A 152 14.46 0.96 -3.95
CA SER A 152 15.08 2.29 -3.84
C SER A 152 14.11 3.34 -3.30
N TYR A 153 12.82 3.21 -3.61
CA TYR A 153 11.79 4.21 -3.29
C TYR A 153 10.53 3.53 -2.77
N GLY A 154 9.81 4.21 -1.91
CA GLY A 154 8.52 3.74 -1.39
C GLY A 154 7.43 4.80 -1.47
N ALA A 155 6.19 4.35 -1.76
CA ALA A 155 4.98 5.15 -1.65
C ALA A 155 3.91 4.37 -0.87
N TRP A 156 3.33 4.98 0.16
CA TRP A 156 2.49 4.24 1.09
C TRP A 156 1.26 5.05 1.50
N ILE A 157 0.14 4.36 1.67
CA ILE A 157 -1.03 4.92 2.34
C ILE A 157 -0.93 4.53 3.82
N VAL A 158 -0.89 5.52 4.70
CA VAL A 158 -0.78 5.30 6.15
C VAL A 158 -1.82 6.13 6.91
N PRO A 159 -2.22 5.73 8.12
CA PRO A 159 -3.05 6.61 8.95
C PRO A 159 -2.37 7.96 9.15
N GLN A 160 -3.13 9.06 9.16
CA GLN A 160 -2.59 10.41 9.34
C GLN A 160 -1.69 10.52 10.58
N GLY A 161 -2.03 9.82 11.67
CA GLY A 161 -1.17 9.77 12.87
C GLY A 161 0.14 9.00 12.70
N SER A 162 0.37 8.34 11.54
CA SER A 162 1.60 7.62 11.21
C SER A 162 2.48 8.36 10.19
N ALA A 163 2.02 9.48 9.62
CA ALA A 163 2.71 10.15 8.52
C ALA A 163 3.85 11.10 8.96
N GLY A 164 3.83 11.59 10.19
CA GLY A 164 4.79 12.59 10.67
C GLY A 164 4.45 14.04 10.26
N PHE A 165 3.35 14.22 9.56
CA PHE A 165 2.77 15.50 9.17
C PHE A 165 1.25 15.38 9.12
N LYS A 166 0.55 16.50 8.95
CA LYS A 166 -0.86 16.56 8.60
C LYS A 166 -1.06 17.40 7.36
N TYR A 167 -1.75 16.84 6.40
CA TYR A 167 -2.15 17.51 5.16
C TYR A 167 -3.62 17.26 4.85
N SER A 168 -4.02 15.99 4.80
CA SER A 168 -5.37 15.57 4.43
C SER A 168 -6.44 16.12 5.38
N GLY A 169 -7.41 16.85 4.82
CA GLY A 169 -8.47 17.51 5.58
C GLY A 169 -8.03 18.78 6.34
N HIS A 170 -6.83 19.27 6.09
CA HIS A 170 -6.31 20.50 6.68
C HIS A 170 -6.10 21.58 5.63
N ARG A 171 -6.29 22.87 6.04
CA ARG A 171 -6.11 24.00 5.14
C ARG A 171 -4.67 24.17 4.69
N TYR A 172 -3.71 23.76 5.52
CA TYR A 172 -2.29 23.91 5.27
C TYR A 172 -1.55 22.64 5.67
N TYR A 173 -0.46 22.35 4.99
CA TYR A 173 0.51 21.34 5.39
C TYR A 173 1.14 21.71 6.74
N ASP A 174 1.17 20.75 7.66
CA ASP A 174 1.76 20.91 9.00
C ASP A 174 2.74 19.77 9.31
N ALA A 175 4.02 20.07 9.18
CA ALA A 175 5.13 19.16 9.50
C ALA A 175 5.47 19.11 11.01
N THR A 176 4.82 19.94 11.83
CA THR A 176 5.15 20.01 13.27
C THR A 176 4.46 18.94 14.10
N VAL A 177 3.40 18.33 13.55
CA VAL A 177 2.58 17.33 14.25
C VAL A 177 3.22 15.95 14.11
N GLN A 178 4.14 15.66 15.01
CA GLN A 178 4.79 14.35 15.05
C GLN A 178 4.28 13.56 16.26
N THR A 179 3.68 12.41 16.00
CA THR A 179 3.25 11.48 17.05
C THR A 179 4.42 10.72 17.64
N ALA A 180 4.27 10.24 18.88
CA ALA A 180 5.30 9.42 19.53
C ALA A 180 5.65 8.15 18.73
N LYS A 181 4.67 7.54 18.05
CA LYS A 181 4.91 6.35 17.22
C LYS A 181 5.72 6.68 15.95
N TYR A 182 5.48 7.84 15.33
CA TYR A 182 6.28 8.28 14.19
C TYR A 182 7.71 8.65 14.61
N GLN A 183 7.87 9.39 15.70
CA GLN A 183 9.19 9.69 16.25
C GLN A 183 9.98 8.41 16.57
N LYS A 184 9.30 7.39 17.12
CA LYS A 184 9.93 6.09 17.35
C LYS A 184 10.36 5.44 16.04
N PHE A 185 9.53 5.46 14.98
CA PHE A 185 9.89 4.95 13.67
C PHE A 185 11.15 5.65 13.12
N VAL A 186 11.19 6.97 13.15
CA VAL A 186 12.37 7.75 12.72
C VAL A 186 13.60 7.43 13.54
N ASN A 187 13.47 7.34 14.86
CA ASN A 187 14.60 7.04 15.75
C ASN A 187 15.17 5.63 15.53
N ASP A 188 14.30 4.66 15.30
CA ASP A 188 14.70 3.26 15.10
C ASP A 188 15.32 3.03 13.72
N THR A 189 14.82 3.72 12.67
CA THR A 189 15.14 3.41 11.27
C THR A 189 15.97 4.48 10.56
N ALA A 190 15.97 5.72 11.05
CA ALA A 190 16.46 6.93 10.40
C ALA A 190 15.68 7.35 9.14
N TYR A 191 14.57 6.68 8.81
CA TYR A 191 13.72 7.03 7.68
C TYR A 191 12.71 8.11 8.06
N THR A 192 12.43 9.01 7.11
CA THR A 192 11.41 10.07 7.23
C THR A 192 10.48 10.04 6.02
N PHE A 193 9.23 10.43 6.24
CA PHE A 193 8.24 10.53 5.19
C PHE A 193 8.13 11.93 4.61
N GLN A 194 7.84 11.97 3.32
CA GLN A 194 7.52 13.17 2.56
C GLN A 194 6.06 13.10 2.08
N PRO A 195 5.38 14.24 1.88
CA PRO A 195 3.99 14.28 1.43
C PRO A 195 3.81 13.93 -0.06
N GLY A 196 4.89 13.55 -0.77
CA GLY A 196 4.85 13.29 -2.21
C GLY A 196 4.31 14.50 -3.00
N VAL A 197 3.38 14.24 -3.91
CA VAL A 197 2.72 15.31 -4.70
C VAL A 197 1.63 16.05 -3.92
N GLY A 198 1.33 15.65 -2.69
CA GLY A 198 0.34 16.31 -1.83
C GLY A 198 -1.10 15.89 -2.16
N ILE A 199 -1.44 14.63 -1.97
CA ILE A 199 -2.78 14.09 -2.17
C ILE A 199 -3.61 14.32 -0.90
N ASP A 200 -4.69 15.10 -1.00
CA ASP A 200 -5.66 15.25 0.09
C ASP A 200 -6.61 14.05 0.14
N THR A 201 -6.27 13.05 0.93
CA THR A 201 -7.05 11.81 1.03
C THR A 201 -8.40 12.00 1.71
N SER A 202 -8.64 13.13 2.38
CA SER A 202 -9.93 13.43 3.00
C SER A 202 -11.07 13.57 1.99
N ASN A 203 -10.74 13.84 0.72
CA ASN A 203 -11.71 13.89 -0.37
C ASN A 203 -12.35 12.52 -0.63
N TYR A 204 -11.69 11.42 -0.24
CA TYR A 204 -12.12 10.02 -0.46
C TYR A 204 -12.64 9.35 0.82
N LYS A 205 -12.77 10.08 1.93
CA LYS A 205 -13.09 9.51 3.26
C LYS A 205 -14.42 8.75 3.30
N ASP A 206 -15.38 9.13 2.48
CA ASP A 206 -16.70 8.51 2.43
C ASP A 206 -16.77 7.31 1.45
N GLU A 207 -15.70 7.06 0.69
CA GLU A 207 -15.57 5.95 -0.26
C GLU A 207 -14.97 4.70 0.38
N TRP A 208 -14.41 4.81 1.59
CA TRP A 208 -13.88 3.66 2.30
C TRP A 208 -14.98 2.71 2.78
N ASN A 209 -14.82 1.41 2.53
CA ASN A 209 -15.69 0.39 3.10
C ASN A 209 -15.19 0.00 4.50
N GLY A 210 -16.02 0.26 5.53
CA GLY A 210 -15.77 -0.21 6.90
C GLY A 210 -14.84 0.65 7.76
N THR A 211 -14.32 1.78 7.25
CA THR A 211 -13.53 2.73 8.05
C THR A 211 -13.82 4.17 7.66
N LYS A 212 -13.49 5.10 8.57
CA LYS A 212 -13.47 6.55 8.34
C LYS A 212 -12.12 7.16 8.74
N VAL A 213 -11.08 6.34 8.78
CA VAL A 213 -9.73 6.80 9.12
C VAL A 213 -9.24 7.74 8.03
N ILE A 214 -8.80 8.94 8.43
CA ILE A 214 -8.09 9.84 7.53
C ILE A 214 -6.66 9.30 7.39
N CYS A 215 -6.25 9.09 6.16
CA CYS A 215 -4.92 8.63 5.80
C CYS A 215 -4.09 9.79 5.23
N GLU A 216 -2.81 9.55 5.04
CA GLU A 216 -1.92 10.35 4.22
C GLU A 216 -1.28 9.46 3.15
N SER A 217 -1.06 10.01 1.97
CA SER A 217 -0.10 9.45 1.02
C SER A 217 1.29 9.93 1.43
N VAL A 218 2.20 9.00 1.64
CA VAL A 218 3.58 9.33 2.02
C VAL A 218 4.55 8.69 1.06
N SER A 219 5.64 9.39 0.77
CA SER A 219 6.76 8.86 0.01
C SER A 219 8.01 8.77 0.87
N ILE A 220 8.92 7.89 0.48
CA ILE A 220 10.17 7.66 1.16
C ILE A 220 11.25 7.26 0.14
N ASP A 221 12.41 7.91 0.24
CA ASP A 221 13.60 7.56 -0.49
C ASP A 221 14.46 6.66 0.40
N TYR A 222 14.66 5.41 0.01
CA TYR A 222 15.44 4.46 0.79
C TYR A 222 16.94 4.56 0.50
N ASP A 223 17.35 5.06 -0.68
CA ASP A 223 18.74 5.26 -1.07
C ASP A 223 19.27 6.61 -0.58
N GLY A 224 18.37 7.57 -0.40
CA GLY A 224 18.69 8.88 0.15
C GLY A 224 19.05 8.76 1.63
N THR A 225 20.32 8.84 1.95
CA THR A 225 20.69 9.32 3.27
C THR A 225 20.08 10.69 3.42
N ASN A 226 19.03 10.79 4.25
CA ASN A 226 18.51 12.10 4.65
C ASN A 226 19.67 12.88 5.30
N LEU A 227 20.38 13.65 4.47
CA LEU A 227 21.35 14.64 4.87
C LEU A 227 20.61 15.87 5.42
#